data_29b266b4a8c261e58fb5de4a46db990f
#
_entry.id   29b266b4a8c261e58fb5de4a46db990f
#
_cell.length_a   1.000
_cell.length_b   1.000
_cell.length_c   1.000
_cell.angle_alpha   90.00
_cell.angle_beta   90.00
_cell.angle_gamma   90.00
#
_symmetry.space_group_name_H-M   'P 1'
#
loop_
_entity.id
_entity.type
_entity.pdbx_description
1 polymer ?
#
loop_
_entity_poly.entity_id
_entity_poly.type
_entity_poly.pdbx_seq_one_letter_code
_entity_poly.pdbx_strand_id
1 'polypeptide(L)'
;MELIKFPSKEWIHEFKNVVNNSVDYKEAAKWWEGDFLFVIEPDDKLDKKIVMYLDLWHGDCRSVDYFEEGDSLPETEFQYAGTYSNWLKVIEGALDPIKGILTRKFKLVGDKGKVMRATKAAKELV
;
A
#
# COMPACT_ATOMS: atom_id res chain seq x y z
N MET A 1 -4.90 -12.93 -21.45
CA MET A 1 -4.64 -12.63 -20.02
C MET A 1 -5.22 -11.28 -19.69
N GLU A 2 -6.14 -11.22 -18.75
CA GLU A 2 -6.73 -9.97 -18.34
C GLU A 2 -5.84 -9.26 -17.32
N LEU A 3 -5.65 -7.97 -17.53
CA LEU A 3 -4.95 -7.13 -16.57
C LEU A 3 -5.95 -6.67 -15.51
N ILE A 4 -5.59 -6.88 -14.25
CA ILE A 4 -6.39 -6.42 -13.13
C ILE A 4 -6.22 -4.91 -13.02
N LYS A 5 -7.34 -4.20 -13.02
CA LYS A 5 -7.33 -2.75 -12.96
C LYS A 5 -6.89 -2.25 -11.58
N PHE A 6 -5.96 -1.31 -11.55
CA PHE A 6 -5.59 -0.60 -10.33
C PHE A 6 -6.17 0.82 -10.35
N PRO A 7 -6.77 1.31 -9.28
CA PRO A 7 -7.16 0.57 -8.07
C PRO A 7 -8.50 -0.13 -8.25
N SER A 8 -8.65 -1.29 -7.65
CA SER A 8 -9.91 -2.01 -7.68
C SER A 8 -9.96 -3.02 -6.53
N LYS A 9 -11.16 -3.53 -6.26
CA LYS A 9 -11.35 -4.57 -5.26
C LYS A 9 -10.59 -5.84 -5.64
N GLU A 10 -10.63 -6.21 -6.91
CA GLU A 10 -9.91 -7.37 -7.44
C GLU A 10 -8.41 -7.20 -7.26
N TRP A 11 -7.90 -5.98 -7.50
CA TRP A 11 -6.48 -5.71 -7.39
C TRP A 11 -5.97 -5.91 -5.96
N ILE A 12 -6.69 -5.41 -4.95
CA ILE A 12 -6.21 -5.55 -3.57
C ILE A 12 -6.28 -6.99 -3.08
N HIS A 13 -7.27 -7.76 -3.53
CA HIS A 13 -7.35 -9.18 -3.20
C HIS A 13 -6.22 -9.97 -3.85
N GLU A 14 -5.89 -9.69 -5.12
CA GLU A 14 -4.75 -10.32 -5.79
C GLU A 14 -3.43 -9.91 -5.15
N PHE A 15 -3.31 -8.65 -4.74
CA PHE A 15 -2.14 -8.17 -4.02
C PHE A 15 -1.92 -8.97 -2.73
N LYS A 16 -2.98 -9.24 -1.98
CA LYS A 16 -2.90 -10.09 -0.79
C LYS A 16 -2.36 -11.47 -1.14
N ASN A 17 -2.84 -12.08 -2.21
CA ASN A 17 -2.38 -13.39 -2.64
C ASN A 17 -0.91 -13.38 -3.02
N VAL A 18 -0.47 -12.38 -3.76
CA VAL A 18 0.93 -12.25 -4.17
C VAL A 18 1.84 -12.07 -2.96
N VAL A 19 1.46 -11.20 -2.02
CA VAL A 19 2.22 -10.97 -0.79
C VAL A 19 2.33 -12.23 0.03
N ASN A 20 1.23 -12.96 0.19
CA ASN A 20 1.21 -14.17 1.01
C ASN A 20 1.99 -15.34 0.39
N ASN A 21 2.29 -15.26 -0.91
CA ASN A 21 3.11 -16.24 -1.62
C ASN A 21 4.55 -15.77 -1.84
N SER A 22 4.91 -14.58 -1.38
CA SER A 22 6.28 -14.05 -1.54
C SER A 22 7.17 -14.47 -0.38
N VAL A 23 8.13 -15.33 -0.66
CA VAL A 23 9.14 -15.74 0.34
C VAL A 23 10.00 -14.57 0.75
N ASP A 24 10.39 -13.74 -0.21
CA ASP A 24 11.26 -12.58 0.04
C ASP A 24 10.57 -11.56 0.96
N TYR A 25 9.30 -11.29 0.74
CA TYR A 25 8.55 -10.37 1.61
C TYR A 25 8.40 -10.96 3.02
N LYS A 26 8.05 -12.25 3.14
CA LYS A 26 7.89 -12.89 4.44
C LYS A 26 9.15 -12.78 5.28
N GLU A 27 10.30 -13.02 4.68
CA GLU A 27 11.59 -12.92 5.37
C GLU A 27 11.90 -11.48 5.77
N ALA A 28 11.68 -10.52 4.87
CA ALA A 28 11.98 -9.12 5.12
C ALA A 28 11.04 -8.49 6.15
N ALA A 29 9.81 -8.97 6.26
CA ALA A 29 8.75 -8.39 7.09
C ALA A 29 8.36 -9.25 8.28
N LYS A 30 9.11 -10.28 8.61
CA LYS A 30 8.75 -11.23 9.71
C LYS A 30 8.61 -10.56 11.08
N TRP A 31 9.21 -9.38 11.27
CA TRP A 31 9.14 -8.61 12.52
C TRP A 31 8.05 -7.53 12.50
N TRP A 32 7.42 -7.28 11.33
CA TRP A 32 6.49 -6.17 11.16
C TRP A 32 5.13 -6.47 11.78
N GLU A 33 4.60 -5.47 12.50
CA GLU A 33 3.24 -5.47 13.05
C GLU A 33 2.64 -4.10 12.80
N GLY A 34 1.61 -4.04 11.97
CA GLY A 34 0.92 -2.78 11.72
C GLY A 34 0.06 -2.85 10.47
N ASP A 35 -1.10 -2.23 10.55
CA ASP A 35 -2.03 -2.14 9.43
C ASP A 35 -1.95 -0.78 8.75
N PHE A 36 -2.40 -0.75 7.50
CA PHE A 36 -2.32 0.42 6.63
C PHE A 36 -3.65 0.74 5.99
N LEU A 37 -3.87 2.03 5.78
CA LEU A 37 -4.75 2.50 4.71
C LEU A 37 -3.84 3.02 3.59
N PHE A 38 -4.00 2.45 2.40
CA PHE A 38 -3.41 2.98 1.17
C PHE A 38 -4.43 3.92 0.56
N VAL A 39 -4.13 5.22 0.58
CA VAL A 39 -5.04 6.26 0.11
C VAL A 39 -4.60 6.72 -1.27
N ILE A 40 -5.44 6.47 -2.27
CA ILE A 40 -5.19 6.90 -3.65
C ILE A 40 -6.00 8.17 -3.89
N GLU A 41 -5.30 9.31 -3.93
CA GLU A 41 -5.94 10.60 -4.14
C GLU A 41 -6.30 10.79 -5.61
N PRO A 42 -7.45 11.41 -5.90
CA PRO A 42 -7.83 11.67 -7.28
C PRO A 42 -6.88 12.66 -7.96
N ASP A 43 -6.75 12.52 -9.26
CA ASP A 43 -6.03 13.45 -10.11
C ASP A 43 -6.71 13.48 -11.49
N ASP A 44 -6.03 13.95 -12.54
CA ASP A 44 -6.60 14.05 -13.87
C ASP A 44 -6.95 12.70 -14.51
N LYS A 45 -6.47 11.59 -13.95
CA LYS A 45 -6.68 10.21 -14.46
C LYS A 45 -7.59 9.37 -13.58
N LEU A 46 -7.89 9.83 -12.36
CA LEU A 46 -8.75 9.13 -11.43
C LEU A 46 -9.73 10.12 -10.81
N ASP A 47 -11.03 9.92 -11.03
CA ASP A 47 -12.06 10.86 -10.64
C ASP A 47 -12.36 10.88 -9.14
N LYS A 48 -12.21 9.75 -8.48
CA LYS A 48 -12.63 9.60 -7.08
C LYS A 48 -11.50 9.01 -6.24
N LYS A 49 -11.48 9.41 -4.98
CA LYS A 49 -10.57 8.86 -3.98
C LYS A 49 -10.91 7.40 -3.71
N ILE A 50 -9.90 6.55 -3.72
CA ILE A 50 -10.01 5.13 -3.38
C ILE A 50 -9.12 4.87 -2.17
N VAL A 51 -9.60 4.05 -1.24
CA VAL A 51 -8.83 3.66 -0.06
C VAL A 51 -8.82 2.15 0.05
N MET A 52 -7.66 1.57 0.29
CA MET A 52 -7.51 0.13 0.47
C MET A 52 -6.90 -0.15 1.84
N TYR A 53 -7.49 -1.11 2.55
CA TYR A 53 -7.04 -1.53 3.87
C TYR A 53 -6.18 -2.79 3.75
N LEU A 54 -5.06 -2.82 4.47
CA LEU A 54 -4.16 -3.98 4.53
C LEU A 54 -3.77 -4.23 5.98
N ASP A 55 -3.96 -5.46 6.42
CA ASP A 55 -3.52 -5.91 7.75
C ASP A 55 -2.22 -6.71 7.57
N LEU A 56 -1.09 -6.05 7.77
CA LEU A 56 0.24 -6.65 7.58
C LEU A 56 0.81 -7.08 8.93
N TRP A 57 1.13 -8.37 9.05
CA TRP A 57 1.55 -8.95 10.32
C TRP A 57 2.53 -10.09 10.09
N HIS A 58 3.76 -9.94 10.59
CA HIS A 58 4.82 -10.97 10.55
C HIS A 58 5.02 -11.58 9.15
N GLY A 59 5.00 -10.76 8.13
CA GLY A 59 5.22 -11.19 6.76
C GLY A 59 3.99 -11.71 6.04
N ASP A 60 2.83 -11.70 6.70
CA ASP A 60 1.56 -12.08 6.09
C ASP A 60 0.67 -10.85 5.89
N CYS A 61 -0.16 -10.90 4.86
CA CYS A 61 -1.29 -9.99 4.72
C CYS A 61 -2.53 -10.76 5.16
N ARG A 62 -3.00 -10.48 6.38
CA ARG A 62 -4.07 -11.26 7.01
C ARG A 62 -5.44 -10.93 6.42
N SER A 63 -5.66 -9.68 6.06
CA SER A 63 -6.92 -9.25 5.47
C SER A 63 -6.71 -7.99 4.64
N VAL A 64 -7.61 -7.78 3.69
CA VAL A 64 -7.66 -6.56 2.88
C VAL A 64 -9.11 -6.12 2.74
N ASP A 65 -9.30 -4.83 2.45
CA ASP A 65 -10.61 -4.28 2.18
C ASP A 65 -10.50 -3.14 1.17
N TYR A 66 -11.63 -2.75 0.60
CA TYR A 66 -11.69 -1.74 -0.45
C TYR A 66 -12.80 -0.75 -0.12
N PHE A 67 -12.47 0.54 -0.18
CA PHE A 67 -13.40 1.61 0.14
C PHE A 67 -13.40 2.66 -0.94
N GLU A 68 -14.57 3.21 -1.23
CA GLU A 68 -14.75 4.32 -2.14
C GLU A 68 -15.03 5.61 -1.37
N GLU A 69 -15.03 6.74 -2.09
CA GLU A 69 -15.29 8.04 -1.50
C GLU A 69 -16.67 8.05 -0.83
N GLY A 70 -16.71 8.51 0.41
CA GLY A 70 -17.92 8.54 1.21
C GLY A 70 -18.11 7.36 2.15
N ASP A 71 -17.35 6.28 1.98
CA ASP A 71 -17.43 5.13 2.88
C ASP A 71 -16.77 5.43 4.22
N SER A 72 -17.26 4.79 5.28
CA SER A 72 -16.62 4.86 6.60
C SER A 72 -15.33 4.03 6.58
N LEU A 73 -14.25 4.62 7.09
CA LEU A 73 -12.94 3.97 7.07
C LEU A 73 -12.58 3.44 8.46
N PRO A 74 -11.89 2.27 8.53
CA PRO A 74 -11.38 1.78 9.81
C PRO A 74 -10.22 2.64 10.30
N GLU A 75 -9.99 2.64 11.60
CA GLU A 75 -8.78 3.22 12.16
C GLU A 75 -7.62 2.26 11.96
N THR A 76 -6.47 2.78 11.55
CA THR A 76 -5.26 1.99 11.32
C THR A 76 -4.07 2.66 11.98
N GLU A 77 -3.01 1.88 12.18
CA GLU A 77 -1.76 2.41 12.71
C GLU A 77 -1.11 3.38 11.73
N PHE A 78 -1.23 3.11 10.42
CA PHE A 78 -0.58 3.89 9.37
C PHE A 78 -1.54 4.27 8.26
N GLN A 79 -1.25 5.40 7.62
CA GLN A 79 -1.85 5.78 6.34
C GLN A 79 -0.74 6.18 5.38
N TYR A 80 -0.81 5.71 4.15
CA TYR A 80 0.15 6.01 3.09
C TYR A 80 -0.64 6.57 1.92
N ALA A 81 -0.51 7.87 1.68
CA ALA A 81 -1.37 8.60 0.75
C ALA A 81 -0.57 9.27 -0.35
N GLY A 82 -1.05 9.18 -1.57
CA GLY A 82 -0.48 9.86 -2.72
C GLY A 82 -1.48 9.93 -3.86
N THR A 83 -1.15 10.68 -4.91
CA THR A 83 -1.99 10.76 -6.08
C THR A 83 -1.97 9.45 -6.86
N TYR A 84 -3.02 9.24 -7.65
CA TYR A 84 -3.09 8.07 -8.52
C TYR A 84 -1.84 7.95 -9.41
N SER A 85 -1.38 9.04 -10.01
CA SER A 85 -0.20 9.03 -10.86
C SER A 85 1.07 8.63 -10.11
N ASN A 86 1.23 9.07 -8.86
CA ASN A 86 2.37 8.68 -8.03
C ASN A 86 2.27 7.20 -7.62
N TRP A 87 1.07 6.70 -7.33
CA TRP A 87 0.86 5.29 -7.05
C TRP A 87 1.26 4.40 -8.24
N LEU A 88 0.91 4.81 -9.46
CA LEU A 88 1.32 4.07 -10.65
C LEU A 88 2.84 3.98 -10.76
N LYS A 89 3.56 5.04 -10.43
CA LYS A 89 5.03 5.03 -10.46
C LYS A 89 5.60 4.01 -9.46
N VAL A 90 5.01 3.90 -8.28
CA VAL A 90 5.42 2.91 -7.29
C VAL A 90 5.15 1.48 -7.80
N ILE A 91 3.95 1.25 -8.32
CA ILE A 91 3.55 -0.08 -8.83
C ILE A 91 4.41 -0.51 -10.01
N GLU A 92 4.77 0.42 -10.89
CA GLU A 92 5.62 0.16 -12.04
C GLU A 92 7.11 0.01 -11.68
N GLY A 93 7.48 0.26 -10.44
CA GLY A 93 8.86 0.19 -9.98
C GLY A 93 9.70 1.43 -10.28
N ALA A 94 9.08 2.50 -10.82
CA ALA A 94 9.79 3.73 -11.16
C ALA A 94 10.05 4.62 -9.94
N LEU A 95 9.33 4.41 -8.85
CA LEU A 95 9.47 5.18 -7.62
C LEU A 95 9.50 4.23 -6.42
N ASP A 96 10.58 4.31 -5.65
CA ASP A 96 10.71 3.58 -4.38
C ASP A 96 9.72 4.17 -3.36
N PRO A 97 8.93 3.34 -2.66
CA PRO A 97 7.92 3.85 -1.73
C PRO A 97 8.52 4.68 -0.58
N ILE A 98 9.72 4.37 -0.13
CA ILE A 98 10.38 5.16 0.93
C ILE A 98 10.86 6.50 0.36
N LYS A 99 11.43 6.50 -0.83
CA LYS A 99 11.81 7.75 -1.53
C LYS A 99 10.59 8.63 -1.79
N GLY A 100 9.43 8.02 -2.05
CA GLY A 100 8.18 8.75 -2.21
C GLY A 100 7.84 9.59 -0.97
N ILE A 101 8.07 9.04 0.22
CA ILE A 101 7.88 9.77 1.48
C ILE A 101 8.91 10.90 1.60
N LEU A 102 10.17 10.61 1.35
CA LEU A 102 11.26 11.57 1.49
C LEU A 102 11.15 12.74 0.52
N THR A 103 10.62 12.51 -0.68
CA THR A 103 10.43 13.55 -1.69
C THR A 103 9.06 14.22 -1.63
N ARG A 104 8.25 13.89 -0.62
CA ARG A 104 6.91 14.43 -0.39
C ARG A 104 5.90 14.13 -1.50
N LYS A 105 6.16 13.13 -2.33
CA LYS A 105 5.18 12.62 -3.30
C LYS A 105 4.13 11.77 -2.63
N PHE A 106 4.46 11.23 -1.45
CA PHE A 106 3.54 10.51 -0.59
C PHE A 106 3.58 11.08 0.82
N LYS A 107 2.43 11.02 1.48
CA LYS A 107 2.31 11.42 2.89
C LYS A 107 2.11 10.17 3.74
N LEU A 108 2.95 10.02 4.76
CA LEU A 108 2.81 8.94 5.73
C LEU A 108 2.25 9.50 7.04
N VAL A 109 1.18 8.89 7.52
CA VAL A 109 0.65 9.13 8.87
C VAL A 109 1.00 7.92 9.72
N GLY A 110 1.56 8.14 10.90
CA GLY A 110 2.03 7.10 11.81
C GLY A 110 3.50 7.29 12.16
N ASP A 111 4.09 6.32 12.83
CA ASP A 111 5.50 6.36 13.25
C ASP A 111 6.43 6.21 12.05
N LYS A 112 6.97 7.31 11.55
CA LYS A 112 7.88 7.33 10.41
C LYS A 112 9.14 6.52 10.66
N GLY A 113 9.66 6.54 11.89
CA GLY A 113 10.85 5.78 12.25
C GLY A 113 10.65 4.28 12.08
N LYS A 114 9.48 3.78 12.47
CA LYS A 114 9.13 2.37 12.30
C LYS A 114 9.09 1.98 10.82
N VAL A 115 8.46 2.81 9.99
CA VAL A 115 8.37 2.57 8.55
C VAL A 115 9.75 2.65 7.89
N MET A 116 10.59 3.60 8.29
CA MET A 116 11.93 3.73 7.73
C MET A 116 12.80 2.51 8.04
N ARG A 117 12.61 1.88 9.19
CA ARG A 117 13.29 0.62 9.51
C ARG A 117 12.82 -0.55 8.65
N ALA A 118 11.65 -0.43 8.04
CA ALA A 118 11.06 -1.46 7.18
C ALA A 118 11.37 -1.27 5.70
N THR A 119 12.45 -0.57 5.34
CA THR A 119 12.81 -0.26 3.96
C THR A 119 12.85 -1.51 3.07
N LYS A 120 13.49 -2.58 3.55
CA LYS A 120 13.60 -3.82 2.78
C LYS A 120 12.21 -4.45 2.56
N ALA A 121 11.38 -4.49 3.60
CA ALA A 121 10.02 -5.02 3.49
C ALA A 121 9.18 -4.18 2.52
N ALA A 122 9.30 -2.86 2.58
CA ALA A 122 8.56 -1.97 1.68
C ALA A 122 8.95 -2.20 0.21
N LYS A 123 10.22 -2.45 -0.08
CA LYS A 123 10.68 -2.76 -1.43
C LYS A 123 10.14 -4.09 -1.93
N GLU A 124 10.09 -5.10 -1.08
CA GLU A 124 9.57 -6.42 -1.45
C GLU A 124 8.05 -6.41 -1.62
N LEU A 125 7.36 -5.46 -0.99
CA LEU A 125 5.92 -5.34 -1.07
C LEU A 125 5.45 -4.89 -2.47
N VAL A 126 6.28 -4.16 -3.20
CA VAL A 126 5.95 -3.61 -4.53
C VAL A 126 6.82 -4.22 -5.67
#